data_3eaa61b95d0b75ad7d542861ae17d7b0
#
_entry.id   3eaa61b95d0b75ad7d542861ae17d7b0
#
_cell.length_a   1.000
_cell.length_b   1.000
_cell.length_c   1.000
_cell.angle_alpha   90.00
_cell.angle_beta   90.00
_cell.angle_gamma   90.00
#
_symmetry.space_group_name_H-M   'P 1'
#
loop_
_entity.id
_entity.type
_entity.pdbx_description
1 polymer ?
#
loop_
_entity_poly.entity_id
_entity_poly.type
_entity_poly.pdbx_seq_one_letter_code
_entity_poly.pdbx_strand_id
1 'polypeptide(L)'
;MLIVGGGPAGMSAALRLAQLQKAQGGEPLAVAVLEKAREAGAHMLSGAVLDPSALKELIPDFKEKGAPLATEVHKDHVYFLTKTGKIPLPIIPPPLQNHGNYIISLNRFVKWMAGLVEAEGIDMFAGFPASEVLYDADRVVGVRTRDQGIDKHGEKKSTFEPGVDIRARVTILCDGVRGNLTKGLVRRLALDEGRQPQLYALGIKELWEVPHGRIEPGTVVHTLGYPLKMEEFGGAFLYAMPDGLVSFGLVSGLDYRDPMFDPHVNFQHLKQHPLIASILQDGQMVRYGAKALPEGGWHTIPKVYADGVLIAGDAGGFVNSVRLKGLHLAMRTGMYAAETAFDAIRAGDTSAARLSAYERRINGGEVKEELHSVRNVHQVFSHGLVPGMLAAGIGMFTKGWWLQDPAPAQAGYEHIRKIDDYYRGAPPDVDIPVRPAKVDRKLTFDKLTNVHYSGTRHPEDQPSHLIVHDTDICATRCRSEYGNPCTRFCPANVYEMVDAGDGKKKLQINASNCVHCKTCDIMDPYQIIDWVPPEGGGGPQYEGM
;
A
#
# COMPACT_ATOMS: atom_id res chain seq x y z
N MET A 1 21.44 -15.08 2.70
CA MET A 1 20.60 -14.02 2.10
C MET A 1 19.52 -13.58 3.07
N LEU A 2 19.13 -12.34 3.00
CA LEU A 2 18.06 -11.80 3.86
C LEU A 2 16.97 -11.18 3.00
N ILE A 3 15.70 -11.51 3.30
CA ILE A 3 14.51 -10.93 2.69
C ILE A 3 13.77 -10.17 3.78
N VAL A 4 13.48 -8.91 3.57
CA VAL A 4 12.76 -8.07 4.54
C VAL A 4 11.34 -7.79 4.03
N GLY A 5 10.36 -8.38 4.67
CA GLY A 5 8.94 -8.30 4.35
C GLY A 5 8.38 -9.61 3.79
N GLY A 6 7.45 -10.21 4.53
CA GLY A 6 6.74 -11.46 4.22
C GLY A 6 5.52 -11.29 3.29
N GLY A 7 5.53 -10.27 2.41
CA GLY A 7 4.49 -10.05 1.42
C GLY A 7 4.71 -10.83 0.10
N PRO A 8 3.87 -10.61 -0.93
CA PRO A 8 3.95 -11.34 -2.20
C PRO A 8 5.34 -11.30 -2.85
N ALA A 9 6.04 -10.16 -2.82
CA ALA A 9 7.39 -10.04 -3.36
C ALA A 9 8.39 -10.90 -2.59
N GLY A 10 8.39 -10.81 -1.25
CA GLY A 10 9.31 -11.57 -0.40
C GLY A 10 9.07 -13.07 -0.45
N MET A 11 7.80 -13.50 -0.41
CA MET A 11 7.45 -14.92 -0.53
C MET A 11 7.84 -15.49 -1.91
N SER A 12 7.64 -14.71 -2.98
CA SER A 12 8.06 -15.13 -4.32
C SER A 12 9.57 -15.19 -4.45
N ALA A 13 10.30 -14.26 -3.83
CA ALA A 13 11.76 -14.31 -3.80
C ALA A 13 12.27 -15.56 -3.05
N ALA A 14 11.69 -15.86 -1.88
CA ALA A 14 12.06 -17.03 -1.08
C ALA A 14 11.82 -18.35 -1.84
N LEU A 15 10.62 -18.54 -2.42
CA LEU A 15 10.31 -19.74 -3.21
C LEU A 15 11.22 -19.88 -4.43
N ARG A 16 11.49 -18.75 -5.13
CA ARG A 16 12.37 -18.78 -6.32
C ARG A 16 13.79 -19.18 -5.94
N LEU A 17 14.30 -18.70 -4.80
CA LEU A 17 15.63 -19.12 -4.27
C LEU A 17 15.67 -20.62 -3.98
N ALA A 18 14.64 -21.16 -3.34
CA ALA A 18 14.56 -22.60 -3.09
C ALA A 18 14.59 -23.41 -4.40
N GLN A 19 13.81 -22.97 -5.41
CA GLN A 19 13.81 -23.60 -6.73
C GLN A 19 15.19 -23.57 -7.41
N LEU A 20 15.85 -22.41 -7.38
CA LEU A 20 17.19 -22.25 -7.97
C LEU A 20 18.23 -23.14 -7.24
N GLN A 21 18.16 -23.19 -5.91
CA GLN A 21 19.04 -24.05 -5.12
C GLN A 21 18.85 -25.54 -5.46
N LYS A 22 17.61 -25.99 -5.60
CA LYS A 22 17.28 -27.36 -6.01
C LYS A 22 17.77 -27.68 -7.43
N ALA A 23 17.56 -26.73 -8.36
CA ALA A 23 17.93 -26.95 -9.76
C ALA A 23 19.42 -26.95 -10.01
N GLN A 24 20.19 -26.09 -9.33
CA GLN A 24 21.64 -25.97 -9.56
C GLN A 24 22.48 -26.77 -8.56
N GLY A 25 21.91 -27.17 -7.41
CA GLY A 25 22.64 -27.87 -6.37
C GLY A 25 23.74 -27.02 -5.72
N GLY A 26 24.80 -27.67 -5.25
CA GLY A 26 25.95 -27.05 -4.58
C GLY A 26 25.67 -26.75 -3.11
N GLU A 27 26.55 -25.94 -2.49
CA GLU A 27 26.41 -25.57 -1.07
C GLU A 27 25.10 -24.82 -0.82
N PRO A 28 24.29 -25.25 0.18
CA PRO A 28 23.02 -24.58 0.50
C PRO A 28 23.23 -23.13 0.89
N LEU A 29 22.37 -22.25 0.36
CA LEU A 29 22.33 -20.86 0.78
C LEU A 29 21.43 -20.71 2.02
N ALA A 30 21.98 -20.16 3.09
CA ALA A 30 21.15 -19.71 4.21
C ALA A 30 20.27 -18.53 3.76
N VAL A 31 18.96 -18.72 3.83
CA VAL A 31 17.95 -17.72 3.48
C VAL A 31 17.05 -17.50 4.69
N ALA A 32 16.84 -16.24 5.06
CA ALA A 32 15.92 -15.86 6.13
C ALA A 32 14.95 -14.79 5.64
N VAL A 33 13.70 -14.86 6.11
CA VAL A 33 12.65 -13.85 5.84
C VAL A 33 12.26 -13.20 7.16
N LEU A 34 12.33 -11.86 7.24
CA LEU A 34 11.81 -11.09 8.37
C LEU A 34 10.42 -10.57 8.06
N GLU A 35 9.49 -10.73 8.98
CA GLU A 35 8.14 -10.14 8.94
C GLU A 35 7.82 -9.44 10.27
N LYS A 36 7.34 -8.19 10.19
CA LYS A 36 7.00 -7.40 11.38
C LYS A 36 5.69 -7.83 12.04
N ALA A 37 4.77 -8.39 11.26
CA ALA A 37 3.50 -8.90 11.77
C ALA A 37 3.73 -10.19 12.59
N ARG A 38 2.77 -10.52 13.45
CA ARG A 38 2.81 -11.76 14.26
C ARG A 38 2.82 -13.04 13.43
N GLU A 39 2.36 -12.97 12.18
CA GLU A 39 2.32 -14.05 11.20
C GLU A 39 2.31 -13.47 9.79
N ALA A 40 2.75 -14.23 8.81
CA ALA A 40 2.66 -13.85 7.42
C ALA A 40 1.20 -13.58 7.00
N GLY A 41 0.98 -12.52 6.25
CA GLY A 41 -0.35 -12.15 5.77
C GLY A 41 -1.17 -11.27 6.71
N ALA A 42 -0.86 -11.18 8.03
CA ALA A 42 -1.70 -10.44 8.98
C ALA A 42 -1.89 -8.95 8.61
N HIS A 43 -0.85 -8.30 8.06
CA HIS A 43 -0.91 -6.90 7.61
C HIS A 43 -1.22 -6.74 6.11
N MET A 44 -1.64 -7.80 5.44
CA MET A 44 -1.88 -7.78 3.99
C MET A 44 -3.29 -7.32 3.66
N LEU A 45 -3.37 -6.25 2.90
CA LEU A 45 -4.61 -5.63 2.43
C LEU A 45 -4.47 -5.28 0.96
N SER A 46 -5.43 -5.74 0.14
CA SER A 46 -5.58 -5.36 -1.25
C SER A 46 -7.02 -5.49 -1.67
N GLY A 47 -7.40 -5.02 -2.86
CA GLY A 47 -8.73 -5.15 -3.43
C GLY A 47 -9.37 -6.53 -3.26
N ALA A 48 -8.87 -7.68 -3.73
CA ALA A 48 -7.75 -7.95 -4.61
C ALA A 48 -8.23 -8.75 -5.81
N VAL A 49 -7.79 -8.35 -6.98
CA VAL A 49 -7.91 -9.17 -8.20
C VAL A 49 -6.49 -9.58 -8.62
N LEU A 50 -6.22 -10.89 -8.59
CA LEU A 50 -4.93 -11.46 -8.94
C LEU A 50 -4.87 -11.78 -10.43
N ASP A 51 -3.90 -11.19 -11.13
CA ASP A 51 -3.43 -11.68 -12.42
C ASP A 51 -2.53 -12.90 -12.16
N PRO A 52 -2.88 -14.11 -12.67
CA PRO A 52 -2.16 -15.31 -12.30
C PRO A 52 -0.85 -15.53 -13.07
N SER A 53 -0.42 -14.61 -13.94
CA SER A 53 0.76 -14.80 -14.81
C SER A 53 2.02 -15.15 -14.05
N ALA A 54 2.37 -14.33 -13.05
CA ALA A 54 3.55 -14.59 -12.22
C ALA A 54 3.38 -15.81 -11.30
N LEU A 55 2.15 -16.07 -10.84
CA LEU A 55 1.86 -17.27 -10.03
C LEU A 55 2.02 -18.55 -10.85
N LYS A 56 1.55 -18.57 -12.09
CA LYS A 56 1.71 -19.71 -13.01
C LYS A 56 3.17 -20.01 -13.32
N GLU A 57 4.01 -18.98 -13.38
CA GLU A 57 5.47 -19.17 -13.59
C GLU A 57 6.14 -19.72 -12.34
N LEU A 58 5.83 -19.16 -11.16
CA LEU A 58 6.47 -19.54 -9.91
C LEU A 58 5.99 -20.90 -9.41
N ILE A 59 4.69 -21.17 -9.51
CA ILE A 59 4.02 -22.36 -8.97
C ILE A 59 3.03 -22.86 -10.04
N PRO A 60 3.51 -23.59 -11.09
CA PRO A 60 2.63 -24.05 -12.18
C PRO A 60 1.44 -24.88 -11.70
N ASP A 61 1.61 -25.65 -10.66
CA ASP A 61 0.64 -26.51 -9.99
C ASP A 61 -0.08 -25.84 -8.79
N PHE A 62 -0.26 -24.51 -8.83
CA PHE A 62 -0.82 -23.75 -7.71
C PHE A 62 -2.25 -24.18 -7.33
N LYS A 63 -3.07 -24.65 -8.29
CA LYS A 63 -4.41 -25.13 -8.03
C LYS A 63 -4.39 -26.44 -7.25
N GLU A 64 -3.56 -27.37 -7.68
CA GLU A 64 -3.33 -28.68 -7.04
C GLU A 64 -2.73 -28.51 -5.65
N LYS A 65 -1.92 -27.48 -5.44
CA LYS A 65 -1.35 -27.08 -4.13
C LYS A 65 -2.34 -26.28 -3.27
N GLY A 66 -3.58 -26.16 -3.69
CA GLY A 66 -4.64 -25.55 -2.89
C GLY A 66 -4.52 -24.05 -2.73
N ALA A 67 -4.05 -23.33 -3.77
CA ALA A 67 -4.04 -21.86 -3.75
C ALA A 67 -5.44 -21.32 -3.40
N PRO A 68 -5.57 -20.38 -2.44
CA PRO A 68 -6.85 -19.90 -1.95
C PRO A 68 -7.47 -18.88 -2.92
N LEU A 69 -7.86 -19.33 -4.08
CA LEU A 69 -8.54 -18.54 -5.11
C LEU A 69 -10.05 -18.54 -4.79
N ALA A 70 -10.62 -17.37 -4.47
CA ALA A 70 -12.02 -17.32 -4.09
C ALA A 70 -12.93 -17.62 -5.28
N THR A 71 -12.74 -16.91 -6.41
CA THR A 71 -13.49 -17.14 -7.65
C THR A 71 -12.78 -16.53 -8.84
N GLU A 72 -13.01 -17.10 -10.03
CA GLU A 72 -12.58 -16.51 -11.30
C GLU A 72 -13.49 -15.34 -11.69
N VAL A 73 -12.91 -14.30 -12.29
CA VAL A 73 -13.69 -13.15 -12.77
C VAL A 73 -14.31 -13.48 -14.13
N HIS A 74 -15.63 -13.30 -14.23
CA HIS A 74 -16.38 -13.52 -15.45
C HIS A 74 -17.30 -12.35 -15.82
N LYS A 75 -17.45 -11.34 -14.95
CA LYS A 75 -18.18 -10.11 -15.24
C LYS A 75 -17.40 -8.88 -14.80
N ASP A 76 -17.24 -7.94 -15.73
CA ASP A 76 -16.66 -6.63 -15.47
C ASP A 76 -17.68 -5.52 -15.72
N HIS A 77 -17.75 -4.56 -14.79
CA HIS A 77 -18.53 -3.34 -14.94
C HIS A 77 -17.68 -2.13 -14.58
N VAL A 78 -17.80 -1.07 -15.38
CA VAL A 78 -17.21 0.23 -15.05
C VAL A 78 -18.30 1.28 -15.16
N TYR A 79 -18.50 2.05 -14.06
CA TYR A 79 -19.51 3.09 -14.00
C TYR A 79 -18.89 4.45 -13.67
N PHE A 80 -19.42 5.50 -14.28
CA PHE A 80 -19.28 6.84 -13.75
C PHE A 80 -20.48 7.13 -12.83
N LEU A 81 -20.20 7.44 -11.57
CA LEU A 81 -21.22 7.74 -10.58
C LEU A 81 -21.48 9.25 -10.52
N THR A 82 -22.75 9.63 -10.58
CA THR A 82 -23.24 10.92 -10.12
C THR A 82 -23.70 10.79 -8.67
N LYS A 83 -24.24 11.83 -8.05
CA LYS A 83 -24.70 11.75 -6.66
C LYS A 83 -25.77 10.66 -6.41
N THR A 84 -26.60 10.37 -7.39
CA THR A 84 -27.75 9.43 -7.25
C THR A 84 -27.86 8.42 -8.40
N GLY A 85 -27.11 8.59 -9.46
CA GLY A 85 -27.19 7.76 -10.65
C GLY A 85 -25.86 7.15 -11.04
N LYS A 86 -25.93 6.18 -11.97
CA LYS A 86 -24.76 5.53 -12.57
C LYS A 86 -24.85 5.58 -14.08
N ILE A 87 -23.73 5.86 -14.72
CA ILE A 87 -23.59 5.86 -16.19
C ILE A 87 -22.59 4.76 -16.53
N PRO A 88 -22.98 3.67 -17.22
CA PRO A 88 -22.04 2.64 -17.63
C PRO A 88 -21.08 3.18 -18.68
N LEU A 89 -19.80 2.81 -18.57
CA LEU A 89 -18.87 3.05 -19.67
C LEU A 89 -19.23 2.11 -20.83
N PRO A 90 -19.40 2.64 -22.04
CA PRO A 90 -19.84 1.84 -23.20
C PRO A 90 -18.79 0.81 -23.63
N ILE A 91 -17.52 1.08 -23.36
CA ILE A 91 -16.38 0.20 -23.63
C ILE A 91 -15.52 0.17 -22.38
N ILE A 92 -15.26 -1.03 -21.85
CA ILE A 92 -14.31 -1.22 -20.75
C ILE A 92 -12.90 -1.20 -21.33
N PRO A 93 -12.04 -0.24 -20.92
CA PRO A 93 -10.66 -0.20 -21.39
C PRO A 93 -9.93 -1.50 -21.12
N PRO A 94 -9.06 -1.99 -22.02
CA PRO A 94 -8.36 -3.27 -21.86
C PRO A 94 -7.65 -3.44 -20.51
N PRO A 95 -7.01 -2.41 -19.92
CA PRO A 95 -6.38 -2.54 -18.60
C PRO A 95 -7.36 -2.85 -17.45
N LEU A 96 -8.64 -2.48 -17.59
CA LEU A 96 -9.70 -2.73 -16.59
C LEU A 96 -10.48 -4.03 -16.81
N GLN A 97 -10.17 -4.79 -17.86
CA GLN A 97 -10.74 -6.11 -18.10
C GLN A 97 -10.06 -7.13 -17.18
N ASN A 98 -10.87 -8.00 -16.57
CA ASN A 98 -10.40 -8.92 -15.53
C ASN A 98 -10.69 -10.39 -15.84
N HIS A 99 -11.23 -10.72 -17.01
CA HIS A 99 -11.47 -12.11 -17.39
C HIS A 99 -10.18 -12.95 -17.31
N GLY A 100 -10.27 -14.12 -16.67
CA GLY A 100 -9.13 -15.01 -16.44
C GLY A 100 -8.26 -14.64 -15.22
N ASN A 101 -8.59 -13.57 -14.52
CA ASN A 101 -8.03 -13.22 -13.21
C ASN A 101 -8.89 -13.83 -12.08
N TYR A 102 -8.36 -13.83 -10.87
CA TYR A 102 -9.04 -14.37 -9.70
C TYR A 102 -9.28 -13.30 -8.64
N ILE A 103 -10.48 -13.26 -8.08
CA ILE A 103 -10.72 -12.55 -6.82
C ILE A 103 -10.14 -13.40 -5.70
N ILE A 104 -9.36 -12.78 -4.80
CA ILE A 104 -8.68 -13.46 -3.71
C ILE A 104 -8.79 -12.66 -2.40
N SER A 105 -8.57 -13.34 -1.28
CA SER A 105 -8.11 -12.71 -0.04
C SER A 105 -6.58 -12.68 -0.04
N LEU A 106 -5.98 -11.47 -0.04
CA LEU A 106 -4.52 -11.35 -0.02
C LEU A 106 -3.92 -11.92 1.27
N ASN A 107 -4.60 -11.76 2.40
CA ASN A 107 -4.19 -12.36 3.66
C ASN A 107 -4.06 -13.88 3.56
N ARG A 108 -5.09 -14.56 3.06
CA ARG A 108 -5.09 -16.03 2.89
C ARG A 108 -4.06 -16.47 1.87
N PHE A 109 -3.92 -15.71 0.77
CA PHE A 109 -2.96 -16.01 -0.27
C PHE A 109 -1.51 -15.96 0.24
N VAL A 110 -1.16 -14.93 1.01
CA VAL A 110 0.19 -14.81 1.58
C VAL A 110 0.45 -15.87 2.66
N LYS A 111 -0.54 -16.21 3.49
CA LYS A 111 -0.42 -17.33 4.43
C LYS A 111 -0.15 -18.66 3.73
N TRP A 112 -0.83 -18.93 2.63
CA TRP A 112 -0.59 -20.12 1.81
C TRP A 112 0.82 -20.12 1.22
N MET A 113 1.29 -18.99 0.66
CA MET A 113 2.66 -18.88 0.16
C MET A 113 3.70 -19.09 1.26
N ALA A 114 3.45 -18.56 2.47
CA ALA A 114 4.33 -18.75 3.62
C ALA A 114 4.47 -20.23 4.00
N GLY A 115 3.36 -20.97 4.03
CA GLY A 115 3.41 -22.43 4.25
C GLY A 115 4.24 -23.17 3.21
N LEU A 116 4.23 -22.72 1.95
CA LEU A 116 5.12 -23.29 0.92
C LEU A 116 6.58 -22.92 1.15
N VAL A 117 6.88 -21.70 1.59
CA VAL A 117 8.26 -21.25 1.92
C VAL A 117 8.81 -22.06 3.08
N GLU A 118 8.03 -22.28 4.14
CA GLU A 118 8.41 -23.10 5.30
C GLU A 118 8.64 -24.57 4.91
N ALA A 119 7.79 -25.12 4.03
CA ALA A 119 7.95 -26.47 3.49
C ALA A 119 9.24 -26.65 2.67
N GLU A 120 9.80 -25.57 2.12
CA GLU A 120 11.11 -25.54 1.47
C GLU A 120 12.29 -25.43 2.45
N GLY A 121 12.03 -25.35 3.76
CA GLY A 121 13.04 -25.25 4.81
C GLY A 121 13.66 -23.85 4.96
N ILE A 122 12.95 -22.81 4.51
CA ILE A 122 13.40 -21.41 4.68
C ILE A 122 12.85 -20.86 5.98
N ASP A 123 13.73 -20.28 6.80
CA ASP A 123 13.38 -19.71 8.10
C ASP A 123 12.58 -18.41 7.93
N MET A 124 11.39 -18.37 8.53
CA MET A 124 10.56 -17.19 8.61
C MET A 124 10.49 -16.66 10.04
N PHE A 125 10.95 -15.43 10.23
CA PHE A 125 10.95 -14.74 11.53
C PHE A 125 9.79 -13.74 11.57
N ALA A 126 8.64 -14.19 12.02
CA ALA A 126 7.46 -13.35 12.27
C ALA A 126 7.59 -12.63 13.62
N GLY A 127 7.09 -11.39 13.71
CA GLY A 127 7.25 -10.54 14.90
C GLY A 127 8.62 -9.86 15.02
N PHE A 128 9.45 -9.91 13.97
CA PHE A 128 10.77 -9.28 13.93
C PHE A 128 10.80 -8.10 12.94
N PRO A 129 10.42 -6.89 13.37
CA PRO A 129 10.49 -5.71 12.53
C PRO A 129 11.95 -5.28 12.32
N ALA A 130 12.37 -5.18 11.07
CA ALA A 130 13.64 -4.56 10.73
C ALA A 130 13.49 -3.03 10.86
N SER A 131 14.36 -2.39 11.63
CA SER A 131 14.32 -0.96 11.94
C SER A 131 15.36 -0.14 11.21
N GLU A 132 16.53 -0.71 10.97
CA GLU A 132 17.69 -0.01 10.38
C GLU A 132 18.40 -0.88 9.34
N VAL A 133 18.95 -0.23 8.32
CA VAL A 133 19.87 -0.86 7.36
C VAL A 133 21.28 -0.75 7.90
N LEU A 134 22.01 -1.85 7.93
CA LEU A 134 23.42 -1.88 8.34
C LEU A 134 24.32 -1.63 7.13
N TYR A 135 25.29 -0.75 7.31
CA TYR A 135 26.22 -0.35 6.26
C TYR A 135 27.68 -0.64 6.65
N ASP A 136 28.48 -0.95 5.64
CA ASP A 136 29.94 -0.87 5.65
C ASP A 136 30.32 0.13 4.56
N ALA A 137 30.67 1.35 4.95
CA ALA A 137 30.66 2.54 4.10
C ALA A 137 29.28 2.75 3.45
N ASP A 138 29.14 2.63 2.13
CA ASP A 138 27.86 2.70 1.40
C ASP A 138 27.31 1.32 0.99
N ARG A 139 28.01 0.25 1.33
CA ARG A 139 27.58 -1.11 1.09
C ARG A 139 26.58 -1.55 2.16
N VAL A 140 25.44 -2.08 1.74
CA VAL A 140 24.49 -2.73 2.65
C VAL A 140 25.05 -4.11 3.04
N VAL A 141 25.14 -4.36 4.35
CA VAL A 141 25.65 -5.61 4.91
C VAL A 141 24.63 -6.36 5.76
N GLY A 142 23.39 -5.89 5.79
CA GLY A 142 22.30 -6.50 6.54
C GLY A 142 21.32 -5.49 7.10
N VAL A 143 20.56 -5.91 8.12
CA VAL A 143 19.64 -5.04 8.85
C VAL A 143 19.73 -5.29 10.35
N ARG A 144 19.30 -4.30 11.15
CA ARG A 144 19.08 -4.41 12.59
C ARG A 144 17.58 -4.53 12.84
N THR A 145 17.19 -5.47 13.69
CA THR A 145 15.81 -5.54 14.19
C THR A 145 15.58 -4.52 15.27
N ARG A 146 14.30 -4.20 15.55
CA ARG A 146 13.95 -3.25 16.59
C ARG A 146 14.12 -3.87 17.98
N ASP A 147 14.56 -3.04 18.96
CA ASP A 147 14.48 -3.38 20.37
C ASP A 147 13.03 -3.65 20.78
N GLN A 148 12.82 -4.61 21.67
CA GLN A 148 11.51 -4.95 22.24
C GLN A 148 11.51 -4.74 23.75
N GLY A 149 10.33 -4.60 24.36
CA GLY A 149 10.19 -4.42 25.78
C GLY A 149 10.67 -3.05 26.28
N ILE A 150 10.45 -2.00 25.50
CA ILE A 150 10.64 -0.60 25.89
C ILE A 150 9.27 -0.01 26.22
N ASP A 151 9.15 0.76 27.32
CA ASP A 151 7.91 1.41 27.69
C ASP A 151 7.67 2.71 26.88
N LYS A 152 6.53 3.34 27.08
CA LYS A 152 6.14 4.59 26.40
C LYS A 152 7.02 5.80 26.77
N HIS A 153 7.84 5.71 27.82
CA HIS A 153 8.78 6.74 28.26
C HIS A 153 10.21 6.49 27.77
N GLY A 154 10.44 5.36 27.09
CA GLY A 154 11.75 4.96 26.59
C GLY A 154 12.56 4.11 27.57
N GLU A 155 11.96 3.70 28.70
CA GLU A 155 12.63 2.90 29.72
C GLU A 155 12.51 1.40 29.43
N LYS A 156 13.54 0.63 29.81
CA LYS A 156 13.56 -0.83 29.61
C LYS A 156 12.65 -1.54 30.61
N LYS A 157 11.71 -2.32 30.10
CA LYS A 157 10.88 -3.23 30.91
C LYS A 157 11.64 -4.50 31.30
N SER A 158 11.08 -5.29 32.20
CA SER A 158 11.63 -6.62 32.57
C SER A 158 11.70 -7.60 31.39
N THR A 159 10.94 -7.33 30.32
CA THR A 159 10.88 -8.10 29.07
C THR A 159 11.76 -7.49 27.97
N PHE A 160 12.69 -6.61 28.31
CA PHE A 160 13.55 -5.95 27.33
C PHE A 160 14.44 -6.97 26.61
N GLU A 161 14.38 -6.94 25.29
CA GLU A 161 15.26 -7.68 24.38
C GLU A 161 15.87 -6.70 23.38
N PRO A 162 17.21 -6.63 23.30
CA PRO A 162 17.86 -5.75 22.33
C PRO A 162 17.64 -6.26 20.91
N GLY A 163 17.52 -5.34 19.96
CA GLY A 163 17.51 -5.66 18.53
C GLY A 163 18.80 -6.37 18.11
N VAL A 164 18.69 -7.24 17.14
CA VAL A 164 19.78 -8.08 16.64
C VAL A 164 20.23 -7.60 15.27
N ASP A 165 21.56 -7.55 15.07
CA ASP A 165 22.18 -7.31 13.77
C ASP A 165 22.18 -8.60 12.94
N ILE A 166 21.42 -8.64 11.85
CA ILE A 166 21.38 -9.77 10.92
C ILE A 166 22.17 -9.38 9.69
N ARG A 167 23.34 -10.02 9.53
CA ARG A 167 24.24 -9.77 8.42
C ARG A 167 23.95 -10.68 7.23
N ALA A 168 23.99 -10.11 6.02
CA ALA A 168 23.75 -10.84 4.79
C ALA A 168 24.65 -10.34 3.66
N ARG A 169 25.04 -11.23 2.75
CA ARG A 169 25.77 -10.84 1.54
C ARG A 169 24.91 -10.05 0.57
N VAL A 170 23.61 -10.37 0.50
CA VAL A 170 22.60 -9.60 -0.23
C VAL A 170 21.33 -9.54 0.61
N THR A 171 20.76 -8.34 0.72
CA THR A 171 19.46 -8.05 1.34
C THR A 171 18.45 -7.68 0.25
N ILE A 172 17.27 -8.31 0.25
CA ILE A 172 16.16 -7.95 -0.65
C ILE A 172 15.11 -7.23 0.20
N LEU A 173 14.91 -5.91 -0.07
CA LEU A 173 13.91 -5.11 0.61
C LEU A 173 12.56 -5.25 -0.09
N CYS A 174 11.63 -5.89 0.61
CA CYS A 174 10.22 -6.08 0.24
C CYS A 174 9.30 -5.47 1.29
N ASP A 175 9.71 -4.34 1.91
CA ASP A 175 9.05 -3.71 3.06
C ASP A 175 7.80 -2.88 2.70
N GLY A 176 7.35 -3.04 1.45
CA GLY A 176 6.07 -2.55 0.94
C GLY A 176 6.03 -1.04 0.71
N VAL A 177 4.82 -0.53 0.47
CA VAL A 177 4.59 0.89 0.17
C VAL A 177 5.22 1.78 1.25
N ARG A 178 5.98 2.80 0.81
CA ARG A 178 6.69 3.71 1.73
C ARG A 178 7.45 2.94 2.80
N GLY A 179 8.18 1.90 2.40
CA GLY A 179 8.93 1.03 3.30
C GLY A 179 9.90 1.83 4.18
N ASN A 180 9.97 1.50 5.47
CA ASN A 180 10.81 2.25 6.41
C ASN A 180 12.30 2.18 6.04
N LEU A 181 12.78 0.97 5.72
CA LEU A 181 14.16 0.76 5.31
C LEU A 181 14.42 1.30 3.91
N THR A 182 13.52 1.01 2.97
CA THR A 182 13.64 1.50 1.59
C THR A 182 13.66 3.02 1.53
N LYS A 183 12.78 3.71 2.27
CA LYS A 183 12.75 5.18 2.37
C LYS A 183 14.11 5.75 2.84
N GLY A 184 14.68 5.15 3.88
CA GLY A 184 15.98 5.53 4.42
C GLY A 184 17.13 5.25 3.45
N LEU A 185 17.13 4.08 2.81
CA LEU A 185 18.14 3.66 1.83
C LEU A 185 18.14 4.58 0.60
N VAL A 186 16.95 4.84 0.02
CA VAL A 186 16.80 5.71 -1.16
C VAL A 186 17.36 7.11 -0.87
N ARG A 187 17.00 7.68 0.29
CA ARG A 187 17.50 9.00 0.71
C ARG A 187 19.02 8.99 0.92
N ARG A 188 19.56 7.98 1.61
CA ARG A 188 21.00 7.91 1.92
C ARG A 188 21.87 7.77 0.67
N LEU A 189 21.46 6.93 -0.28
CA LEU A 189 22.24 6.62 -1.49
C LEU A 189 21.77 7.40 -2.72
N ALA A 190 20.86 8.38 -2.55
CA ALA A 190 20.28 9.19 -3.64
C ALA A 190 19.77 8.34 -4.82
N LEU A 191 19.08 7.22 -4.52
CA LEU A 191 18.64 6.26 -5.55
C LEU A 191 17.50 6.80 -6.42
N ASP A 192 16.86 7.88 -6.02
CA ASP A 192 15.80 8.61 -6.74
C ASP A 192 16.32 9.84 -7.52
N GLU A 193 17.63 10.05 -7.57
CA GLU A 193 18.21 11.14 -8.35
C GLU A 193 17.78 11.05 -9.82
N GLY A 194 17.26 12.16 -10.36
CA GLY A 194 16.74 12.23 -11.74
C GLY A 194 15.41 11.50 -11.95
N ARG A 195 14.74 11.04 -10.90
CA ARG A 195 13.38 10.45 -10.94
C ARG A 195 12.33 11.48 -10.54
N GLN A 196 11.09 11.22 -10.98
CA GLN A 196 9.96 11.98 -10.46
C GLN A 196 9.63 11.54 -9.04
N PRO A 197 9.04 12.42 -8.20
CA PRO A 197 8.54 12.02 -6.89
C PRO A 197 7.46 10.95 -7.03
N GLN A 198 7.44 9.98 -6.10
CA GLN A 198 6.41 8.95 -6.08
C GLN A 198 5.06 9.57 -5.72
N LEU A 199 4.05 9.24 -6.52
CA LEU A 199 2.65 9.56 -6.24
C LEU A 199 2.01 8.39 -5.48
N TYR A 200 1.11 8.71 -4.59
CA TYR A 200 0.43 7.70 -3.78
C TYR A 200 -1.08 7.88 -3.82
N ALA A 201 -1.81 6.80 -3.56
CA ALA A 201 -3.22 6.84 -3.21
C ALA A 201 -3.46 6.14 -1.88
N LEU A 202 -4.58 6.45 -1.24
CA LEU A 202 -5.09 5.73 -0.07
C LEU A 202 -6.27 4.86 -0.49
N GLY A 203 -6.13 3.55 -0.33
CA GLY A 203 -7.23 2.61 -0.40
C GLY A 203 -7.84 2.37 0.97
N ILE A 204 -9.14 2.64 1.12
CA ILE A 204 -9.95 2.21 2.27
C ILE A 204 -10.81 1.05 1.80
N LYS A 205 -10.84 -0.03 2.56
CA LYS A 205 -11.55 -1.25 2.21
C LYS A 205 -12.38 -1.77 3.37
N GLU A 206 -13.57 -2.27 3.05
CA GLU A 206 -14.39 -3.11 3.94
C GLU A 206 -14.67 -4.47 3.28
N LEU A 207 -14.81 -5.48 4.10
CA LEU A 207 -15.36 -6.78 3.74
C LEU A 207 -16.75 -6.90 4.35
N TRP A 208 -17.74 -7.25 3.53
CA TRP A 208 -19.13 -7.37 3.90
C TRP A 208 -19.66 -8.77 3.66
N GLU A 209 -20.47 -9.28 4.58
CA GLU A 209 -21.39 -10.38 4.33
C GLU A 209 -22.73 -9.79 3.91
N VAL A 210 -23.22 -10.14 2.71
CA VAL A 210 -24.48 -9.64 2.18
C VAL A 210 -25.44 -10.80 1.92
N PRO A 211 -26.77 -10.57 1.93
CA PRO A 211 -27.73 -11.61 1.59
C PRO A 211 -27.44 -12.24 0.22
N HIS A 212 -27.59 -13.57 0.14
CA HIS A 212 -27.37 -14.32 -1.10
C HIS A 212 -28.18 -13.74 -2.27
N GLY A 213 -27.60 -13.73 -3.47
CA GLY A 213 -28.26 -13.23 -4.68
C GLY A 213 -28.21 -11.72 -4.86
N ARG A 214 -27.62 -10.94 -3.98
CA ARG A 214 -27.44 -9.48 -4.13
C ARG A 214 -26.48 -9.15 -5.28
N ILE A 215 -25.47 -9.94 -5.46
CA ILE A 215 -24.50 -9.85 -6.55
C ILE A 215 -23.94 -11.25 -6.84
N GLU A 216 -23.66 -11.52 -8.11
CA GLU A 216 -23.13 -12.82 -8.55
C GLU A 216 -21.62 -12.90 -8.23
N PRO A 217 -21.14 -13.98 -7.57
CA PRO A 217 -19.71 -14.20 -7.37
C PRO A 217 -18.93 -14.12 -8.69
N GLY A 218 -17.71 -13.56 -8.67
CA GLY A 218 -16.91 -13.34 -9.88
C GLY A 218 -17.26 -12.06 -10.63
N THR A 219 -18.18 -11.24 -10.11
CA THR A 219 -18.46 -9.91 -10.64
C THR A 219 -17.47 -8.90 -10.06
N VAL A 220 -16.87 -8.10 -10.95
CA VAL A 220 -15.99 -6.97 -10.65
C VAL A 220 -16.67 -5.68 -11.07
N VAL A 221 -16.78 -4.72 -10.15
CA VAL A 221 -17.32 -3.38 -10.43
C VAL A 221 -16.26 -2.35 -10.08
N HIS A 222 -15.92 -1.49 -11.04
CA HIS A 222 -15.14 -0.29 -10.81
C HIS A 222 -16.00 0.95 -11.00
N THR A 223 -15.74 2.00 -10.24
CA THR A 223 -16.46 3.26 -10.39
C THR A 223 -15.52 4.45 -10.36
N LEU A 224 -15.93 5.53 -11.04
CA LEU A 224 -15.30 6.84 -11.06
C LEU A 224 -16.33 7.91 -10.67
N GLY A 225 -15.88 9.11 -10.33
CA GLY A 225 -16.76 10.24 -10.00
C GLY A 225 -17.21 10.25 -8.54
N TYR A 226 -18.52 10.39 -8.27
CA TYR A 226 -19.02 10.48 -6.89
C TYR A 226 -18.50 9.35 -5.99
N PRO A 227 -18.04 9.64 -4.76
CA PRO A 227 -18.18 10.88 -3.98
C PRO A 227 -17.04 11.90 -4.18
N LEU A 228 -16.02 11.54 -4.96
CA LEU A 228 -14.87 12.40 -5.24
C LEU A 228 -15.28 13.60 -6.10
N LYS A 229 -14.60 14.74 -5.90
CA LYS A 229 -14.76 15.90 -6.76
C LYS A 229 -14.05 15.69 -8.10
N MET A 230 -14.38 16.51 -9.11
CA MET A 230 -13.78 16.42 -10.44
C MET A 230 -12.27 16.73 -10.49
N GLU A 231 -11.72 17.31 -9.43
CA GLU A 231 -10.29 17.58 -9.26
C GLU A 231 -9.54 16.51 -8.44
N GLU A 232 -10.29 15.57 -7.85
CA GLU A 232 -9.75 14.51 -6.99
C GLU A 232 -9.60 13.22 -7.81
N PHE A 233 -8.40 12.68 -7.85
CA PHE A 233 -8.12 11.40 -8.52
C PHE A 233 -8.61 10.24 -7.66
N GLY A 234 -9.19 9.23 -8.30
CA GLY A 234 -9.56 7.99 -7.61
C GLY A 234 -10.83 7.36 -8.14
N GLY A 235 -11.33 6.39 -7.38
CA GLY A 235 -12.53 5.63 -7.71
C GLY A 235 -12.77 4.50 -6.71
N ALA A 236 -13.85 3.77 -6.91
CA ALA A 236 -14.18 2.65 -6.04
C ALA A 236 -14.12 1.32 -6.78
N PHE A 237 -13.98 0.28 -5.99
CA PHE A 237 -14.06 -1.11 -6.44
C PHE A 237 -15.05 -1.89 -5.58
N LEU A 238 -15.72 -2.86 -6.19
CA LEU A 238 -16.54 -3.85 -5.51
C LEU A 238 -16.36 -5.20 -6.21
N TYR A 239 -15.95 -6.20 -5.45
CA TYR A 239 -15.63 -7.54 -5.93
C TYR A 239 -16.49 -8.56 -5.19
N ALA A 240 -17.31 -9.29 -5.94
CA ALA A 240 -18.18 -10.30 -5.38
C ALA A 240 -17.44 -11.64 -5.24
N MET A 241 -17.35 -12.09 -4.00
CA MET A 241 -16.74 -13.36 -3.60
C MET A 241 -17.83 -14.42 -3.37
N PRO A 242 -17.48 -15.71 -3.25
CA PRO A 242 -18.41 -16.75 -2.81
C PRO A 242 -19.03 -16.46 -1.44
N ASP A 243 -20.07 -17.19 -1.09
CA ASP A 243 -20.72 -17.20 0.23
C ASP A 243 -21.28 -15.83 0.69
N GLY A 244 -21.68 -14.98 -0.28
CA GLY A 244 -22.21 -13.65 0.03
C GLY A 244 -21.17 -12.65 0.50
N LEU A 245 -19.89 -12.93 0.35
CA LEU A 245 -18.83 -11.98 0.69
C LEU A 245 -18.63 -10.95 -0.41
N VAL A 246 -18.50 -9.68 -0.02
CA VAL A 246 -18.23 -8.56 -0.92
C VAL A 246 -17.04 -7.76 -0.41
N SER A 247 -15.99 -7.71 -1.21
CA SER A 247 -14.85 -6.82 -1.00
C SER A 247 -15.15 -5.46 -1.63
N PHE A 248 -15.22 -4.41 -0.83
CA PHE A 248 -15.63 -3.08 -1.27
C PHE A 248 -14.68 -2.01 -0.76
N GLY A 249 -14.30 -1.05 -1.59
CA GLY A 249 -13.40 0.02 -1.19
C GLY A 249 -13.43 1.26 -2.06
N LEU A 250 -12.85 2.33 -1.52
CA LEU A 250 -12.57 3.59 -2.20
C LEU A 250 -11.06 3.82 -2.22
N VAL A 251 -10.54 4.12 -3.39
CA VAL A 251 -9.17 4.59 -3.59
C VAL A 251 -9.22 6.08 -3.90
N SER A 252 -8.47 6.88 -3.16
CA SER A 252 -8.34 8.32 -3.38
C SER A 252 -6.87 8.69 -3.53
N GLY A 253 -6.54 9.42 -4.59
CA GLY A 253 -5.19 9.97 -4.79
C GLY A 253 -4.79 10.83 -3.59
N LEU A 254 -3.53 10.73 -3.21
CA LEU A 254 -2.92 11.54 -2.15
C LEU A 254 -2.21 12.76 -2.76
N ASP A 255 -2.82 13.33 -3.78
CA ASP A 255 -2.42 14.57 -4.47
C ASP A 255 -3.59 15.58 -4.53
N TYR A 256 -4.56 15.43 -3.63
CA TYR A 256 -5.68 16.35 -3.50
C TYR A 256 -5.24 17.73 -2.99
N ARG A 257 -6.01 18.76 -3.36
CA ARG A 257 -5.71 20.17 -3.04
C ARG A 257 -6.43 20.68 -1.79
N ASP A 258 -7.56 20.08 -1.47
CA ASP A 258 -8.43 20.50 -0.37
C ASP A 258 -7.84 20.07 0.99
N PRO A 259 -7.38 21.00 1.86
CA PRO A 259 -6.83 20.64 3.16
C PRO A 259 -7.89 20.03 4.11
N MET A 260 -9.16 20.18 3.79
CA MET A 260 -10.29 19.62 4.55
C MET A 260 -10.77 18.28 4.00
N PHE A 261 -10.07 17.69 3.03
CA PHE A 261 -10.42 16.39 2.46
C PHE A 261 -10.32 15.27 3.50
N ASP A 262 -11.40 14.51 3.64
CA ASP A 262 -11.45 13.32 4.52
C ASP A 262 -11.83 12.09 3.70
N PRO A 263 -10.89 11.18 3.43
CA PRO A 263 -11.14 9.98 2.63
C PRO A 263 -12.13 9.02 3.29
N HIS A 264 -12.15 8.93 4.64
CA HIS A 264 -13.10 8.11 5.35
C HIS A 264 -14.53 8.64 5.21
N VAL A 265 -14.74 9.95 5.32
CA VAL A 265 -16.06 10.59 5.13
C VAL A 265 -16.54 10.37 3.69
N ASN A 266 -15.67 10.53 2.70
CA ASN A 266 -16.00 10.22 1.30
C ASN A 266 -16.41 8.76 1.12
N PHE A 267 -15.71 7.83 1.78
CA PHE A 267 -16.07 6.41 1.75
C PHE A 267 -17.47 6.16 2.37
N GLN A 268 -17.84 6.84 3.46
CA GLN A 268 -19.19 6.73 4.02
C GLN A 268 -20.24 7.30 3.07
N HIS A 269 -19.97 8.41 2.38
CA HIS A 269 -20.87 8.92 1.34
C HIS A 269 -21.05 7.95 0.18
N LEU A 270 -19.99 7.28 -0.25
CA LEU A 270 -20.06 6.26 -1.30
C LEU A 270 -21.01 5.12 -0.92
N LYS A 271 -20.97 4.66 0.34
CA LYS A 271 -21.88 3.60 0.82
C LYS A 271 -23.36 4.00 0.74
N GLN A 272 -23.67 5.29 0.87
CA GLN A 272 -25.04 5.82 0.73
C GLN A 272 -25.50 5.95 -0.73
N HIS A 273 -24.61 5.79 -1.71
CA HIS A 273 -24.99 5.82 -3.12
C HIS A 273 -25.93 4.65 -3.47
N PRO A 274 -27.05 4.88 -4.21
CA PRO A 274 -28.06 3.85 -4.47
C PRO A 274 -27.52 2.52 -5.00
N LEU A 275 -26.53 2.55 -5.91
CA LEU A 275 -25.88 1.35 -6.43
C LEU A 275 -25.23 0.53 -5.31
N ILE A 276 -24.45 1.16 -4.45
CA ILE A 276 -23.71 0.50 -3.38
C ILE A 276 -24.65 0.09 -2.25
N ALA A 277 -25.53 1.00 -1.83
CA ALA A 277 -26.51 0.71 -0.79
C ALA A 277 -27.38 -0.50 -1.14
N SER A 278 -27.83 -0.65 -2.40
CA SER A 278 -28.64 -1.80 -2.83
C SER A 278 -27.93 -3.16 -2.71
N ILE A 279 -26.60 -3.16 -2.76
CA ILE A 279 -25.81 -4.39 -2.58
C ILE A 279 -25.54 -4.66 -1.10
N LEU A 280 -25.16 -3.61 -0.34
CA LEU A 280 -24.73 -3.74 1.06
C LEU A 280 -25.90 -3.75 2.07
N GLN A 281 -27.10 -3.28 1.66
CA GLN A 281 -28.26 -3.23 2.53
C GLN A 281 -28.59 -4.63 3.10
N ASP A 282 -28.92 -4.67 4.39
CA ASP A 282 -29.18 -5.89 5.17
C ASP A 282 -27.97 -6.81 5.32
N GLY A 283 -26.79 -6.35 4.90
CA GLY A 283 -25.51 -7.02 5.13
C GLY A 283 -24.85 -6.58 6.44
N GLN A 284 -23.74 -7.22 6.75
CA GLN A 284 -22.91 -6.93 7.92
C GLN A 284 -21.47 -6.68 7.49
N MET A 285 -20.88 -5.59 8.00
CA MET A 285 -19.45 -5.34 7.85
C MET A 285 -18.67 -6.34 8.73
N VAL A 286 -17.73 -7.07 8.12
CA VAL A 286 -16.92 -8.10 8.79
C VAL A 286 -15.54 -7.57 9.14
N ARG A 287 -14.94 -6.81 8.23
CA ARG A 287 -13.57 -6.25 8.38
C ARG A 287 -13.47 -4.87 7.76
N TYR A 288 -12.51 -4.12 8.27
CA TYR A 288 -12.12 -2.80 7.76
C TYR A 288 -10.60 -2.70 7.67
N GLY A 289 -10.10 -1.96 6.69
CA GLY A 289 -8.68 -1.67 6.59
C GLY A 289 -8.39 -0.51 5.67
N ALA A 290 -7.17 0.02 5.79
CA ALA A 290 -6.67 1.08 4.93
C ALA A 290 -5.19 0.89 4.65
N LYS A 291 -4.76 1.22 3.41
CA LYS A 291 -3.37 1.10 2.97
C LYS A 291 -3.08 2.12 1.88
N ALA A 292 -1.91 2.77 1.95
CA ALA A 292 -1.42 3.53 0.81
C ALA A 292 -0.96 2.59 -0.33
N LEU A 293 -0.96 3.11 -1.55
CA LEU A 293 -0.56 2.44 -2.78
C LEU A 293 0.41 3.35 -3.53
N PRO A 294 1.53 2.86 -4.11
CA PRO A 294 2.35 3.66 -5.01
C PRO A 294 1.70 3.71 -6.40
N GLU A 295 1.45 4.89 -6.92
CA GLU A 295 0.73 5.09 -8.18
C GLU A 295 1.47 5.96 -9.20
N GLY A 296 2.69 6.39 -8.91
CA GLY A 296 3.45 7.28 -9.80
C GLY A 296 3.93 6.63 -11.10
N GLY A 297 3.94 5.29 -11.15
CA GLY A 297 4.28 4.54 -12.35
C GLY A 297 5.79 4.54 -12.68
N TRP A 298 6.13 4.29 -13.94
CA TRP A 298 7.50 3.99 -14.38
C TRP A 298 8.55 5.05 -14.04
N HIS A 299 8.20 6.32 -14.16
CA HIS A 299 9.14 7.43 -13.97
C HIS A 299 9.49 7.73 -12.51
N THR A 300 8.76 7.14 -11.56
CA THR A 300 8.96 7.32 -10.12
C THR A 300 9.73 6.15 -9.47
N ILE A 301 10.02 5.09 -10.24
CA ILE A 301 10.78 3.94 -9.76
C ILE A 301 12.22 4.37 -9.51
N PRO A 302 12.75 4.26 -8.28
CA PRO A 302 14.13 4.59 -7.98
C PRO A 302 15.09 3.60 -8.64
N LYS A 303 16.38 3.83 -8.56
CA LYS A 303 17.37 2.80 -8.82
C LYS A 303 17.19 1.68 -7.79
N VAL A 304 16.82 0.49 -8.24
CA VAL A 304 16.34 -0.61 -7.39
C VAL A 304 17.45 -1.55 -6.91
N TYR A 305 18.69 -1.12 -7.01
CA TYR A 305 19.86 -1.86 -6.56
C TYR A 305 20.99 -0.93 -6.10
N ALA A 306 21.77 -1.41 -5.14
CA ALA A 306 23.06 -0.86 -4.74
C ALA A 306 23.97 -2.00 -4.24
N ASP A 307 25.17 -1.69 -3.75
CA ASP A 307 26.05 -2.72 -3.20
C ASP A 307 25.38 -3.50 -2.06
N GLY A 308 25.19 -4.79 -2.25
CA GLY A 308 24.60 -5.71 -1.26
C GLY A 308 23.08 -5.61 -1.08
N VAL A 309 22.35 -4.86 -1.91
CA VAL A 309 20.90 -4.67 -1.72
C VAL A 309 20.13 -4.62 -3.04
N LEU A 310 18.90 -5.15 -3.00
CA LEU A 310 17.88 -5.06 -4.05
C LEU A 310 16.55 -4.60 -3.44
N ILE A 311 15.72 -3.87 -4.23
CA ILE A 311 14.39 -3.38 -3.81
C ILE A 311 13.34 -4.02 -4.72
N ALA A 312 12.30 -4.65 -4.16
CA ALA A 312 11.26 -5.34 -4.93
C ALA A 312 9.83 -5.02 -4.45
N GLY A 313 8.86 -5.23 -5.32
CA GLY A 313 7.44 -4.99 -5.05
C GLY A 313 7.10 -3.53 -4.85
N ASP A 314 6.10 -3.26 -4.02
CA ASP A 314 5.61 -1.90 -3.75
C ASP A 314 6.67 -0.97 -3.13
N ALA A 315 7.71 -1.53 -2.50
CA ALA A 315 8.85 -0.78 -1.99
C ALA A 315 9.59 -0.06 -3.12
N GLY A 316 9.69 -0.67 -4.31
CA GLY A 316 10.22 -0.07 -5.53
C GLY A 316 9.18 0.66 -6.38
N GLY A 317 7.90 0.68 -5.99
CA GLY A 317 6.84 1.33 -6.76
C GLY A 317 6.29 0.49 -7.93
N PHE A 318 6.45 -0.83 -7.91
CA PHE A 318 6.01 -1.73 -8.98
C PHE A 318 4.51 -2.05 -8.90
N VAL A 319 3.68 -1.03 -9.16
CA VAL A 319 2.21 -1.14 -9.20
C VAL A 319 1.68 -0.50 -10.49
N ASN A 320 0.76 -1.17 -11.16
CA ASN A 320 0.04 -0.59 -12.28
C ASN A 320 -1.27 0.03 -11.78
N SER A 321 -1.28 1.34 -11.60
CA SER A 321 -2.40 2.12 -11.08
C SER A 321 -3.63 2.06 -12.00
N VAL A 322 -3.44 1.91 -13.31
CA VAL A 322 -4.53 1.83 -14.29
C VAL A 322 -5.24 0.48 -14.23
N ARG A 323 -4.46 -0.61 -14.15
CA ARG A 323 -5.02 -1.95 -13.96
C ARG A 323 -5.54 -2.20 -12.55
N LEU A 324 -5.19 -1.34 -11.59
CA LEU A 324 -5.41 -1.53 -10.15
C LEU A 324 -4.80 -2.86 -9.67
N LYS A 325 -3.64 -3.21 -10.21
CA LYS A 325 -2.95 -4.48 -9.95
C LYS A 325 -1.46 -4.27 -9.71
N GLY A 326 -0.96 -4.86 -8.64
CA GLY A 326 0.46 -4.86 -8.28
C GLY A 326 0.98 -6.24 -7.90
N LEU A 327 0.08 -7.20 -7.59
CA LEU A 327 0.49 -8.50 -7.02
C LEU A 327 1.42 -9.29 -7.95
N HIS A 328 1.06 -9.43 -9.22
CA HIS A 328 1.89 -10.12 -10.22
C HIS A 328 3.23 -9.40 -10.46
N LEU A 329 3.25 -8.05 -10.42
CA LEU A 329 4.48 -7.27 -10.53
C LEU A 329 5.36 -7.42 -9.28
N ALA A 330 4.75 -7.43 -8.09
CA ALA A 330 5.47 -7.70 -6.84
C ALA A 330 6.09 -9.10 -6.84
N MET A 331 5.34 -10.12 -7.26
CA MET A 331 5.85 -11.49 -7.41
C MET A 331 6.98 -11.56 -8.44
N ARG A 332 6.80 -10.96 -9.61
CA ARG A 332 7.79 -10.96 -10.70
C ARG A 332 9.09 -10.28 -10.30
N THR A 333 9.00 -9.10 -9.69
CA THR A 333 10.20 -8.39 -9.21
C THR A 333 10.88 -9.12 -8.06
N GLY A 334 10.13 -9.79 -7.19
CA GLY A 334 10.69 -10.69 -6.18
C GLY A 334 11.47 -11.85 -6.80
N MET A 335 10.94 -12.52 -7.82
CA MET A 335 11.62 -13.57 -8.56
C MET A 335 12.92 -13.07 -9.23
N TYR A 336 12.86 -11.94 -9.94
CA TYR A 336 14.03 -11.35 -10.58
C TYR A 336 15.12 -10.93 -9.58
N ALA A 337 14.73 -10.41 -8.41
CA ALA A 337 15.65 -10.09 -7.34
C ALA A 337 16.33 -11.36 -6.80
N ALA A 338 15.57 -12.42 -6.58
CA ALA A 338 16.07 -13.72 -6.14
C ALA A 338 17.09 -14.31 -7.13
N GLU A 339 16.77 -14.35 -8.42
CA GLU A 339 17.66 -14.84 -9.48
C GLU A 339 18.95 -14.04 -9.54
N THR A 340 18.85 -12.70 -9.49
CA THR A 340 20.02 -11.83 -9.53
C THR A 340 20.91 -12.01 -8.30
N ALA A 341 20.30 -12.07 -7.13
CA ALA A 341 21.03 -12.26 -5.88
C ALA A 341 21.69 -13.65 -5.80
N PHE A 342 21.02 -14.69 -6.28
CA PHE A 342 21.55 -16.04 -6.36
C PHE A 342 22.79 -16.09 -7.25
N ASP A 343 22.70 -15.55 -8.48
CA ASP A 343 23.82 -15.48 -9.44
C ASP A 343 25.00 -14.66 -8.90
N ALA A 344 24.72 -13.56 -8.20
CA ALA A 344 25.72 -12.69 -7.61
C ALA A 344 26.49 -13.39 -6.47
N ILE A 345 25.78 -14.09 -5.59
CA ILE A 345 26.38 -14.82 -4.47
C ILE A 345 27.21 -16.01 -4.95
N ARG A 346 26.73 -16.74 -5.95
CA ARG A 346 27.47 -17.86 -6.56
C ARG A 346 28.76 -17.38 -7.26
N ALA A 347 28.73 -16.21 -7.87
CA ALA A 347 29.90 -15.59 -8.48
C ALA A 347 30.88 -14.95 -7.46
N GLY A 348 30.50 -14.87 -6.18
CA GLY A 348 31.32 -14.22 -5.15
C GLY A 348 31.34 -12.69 -5.24
N ASP A 349 30.53 -12.08 -6.12
CA ASP A 349 30.45 -10.63 -6.36
C ASP A 349 29.03 -10.11 -6.15
N THR A 350 28.83 -9.31 -5.11
CA THR A 350 27.56 -8.68 -4.77
C THR A 350 27.63 -7.15 -4.83
N SER A 351 28.51 -6.64 -5.70
CA SER A 351 28.62 -5.22 -6.02
C SER A 351 27.41 -4.71 -6.82
N ALA A 352 27.18 -3.41 -6.81
CA ALA A 352 26.15 -2.74 -7.61
C ALA A 352 26.33 -3.05 -9.11
N ALA A 353 27.58 -3.16 -9.59
CA ALA A 353 27.88 -3.54 -10.97
C ALA A 353 27.28 -4.91 -11.32
N ARG A 354 27.43 -5.90 -10.44
CA ARG A 354 26.86 -7.24 -10.62
C ARG A 354 25.35 -7.23 -10.43
N LEU A 355 24.85 -6.59 -9.37
CA LEU A 355 23.43 -6.51 -9.04
C LEU A 355 22.61 -5.67 -10.05
N SER A 356 23.25 -4.86 -10.91
CA SER A 356 22.59 -4.18 -12.03
C SER A 356 21.89 -5.14 -13.02
N ALA A 357 22.23 -6.44 -12.99
CA ALA A 357 21.50 -7.47 -13.73
C ALA A 357 20.00 -7.48 -13.38
N TYR A 358 19.62 -7.09 -12.17
CA TYR A 358 18.23 -6.96 -11.74
C TYR A 358 17.47 -5.92 -12.58
N GLU A 359 18.04 -4.74 -12.74
CA GLU A 359 17.44 -3.71 -13.58
C GLU A 359 17.37 -4.13 -15.06
N ARG A 360 18.37 -4.87 -15.56
CA ARG A 360 18.31 -5.43 -16.91
C ARG A 360 17.17 -6.44 -17.08
N ARG A 361 16.88 -7.29 -16.08
CA ARG A 361 15.72 -8.20 -16.10
C ARG A 361 14.41 -7.45 -16.11
N ILE A 362 14.28 -6.41 -15.29
CA ILE A 362 13.10 -5.52 -15.27
C ILE A 362 12.92 -4.85 -16.62
N ASN A 363 13.99 -4.28 -17.19
CA ASN A 363 13.97 -3.54 -18.45
C ASN A 363 13.75 -4.40 -19.69
N GLY A 364 14.11 -5.67 -19.63
CA GLY A 364 13.97 -6.64 -20.73
C GLY A 364 12.71 -7.50 -20.65
N GLY A 365 11.84 -7.30 -19.64
CA GLY A 365 10.69 -8.16 -19.38
C GLY A 365 9.36 -7.43 -19.28
N GLU A 366 8.33 -8.20 -18.95
CA GLU A 366 6.94 -7.78 -18.84
C GLU A 366 6.72 -6.61 -17.87
N VAL A 367 7.55 -6.48 -16.83
CA VAL A 367 7.44 -5.39 -15.84
C VAL A 367 7.56 -4.02 -16.52
N LYS A 368 8.58 -3.84 -17.39
CA LYS A 368 8.73 -2.59 -18.16
C LYS A 368 7.61 -2.46 -19.19
N GLU A 369 7.32 -3.49 -19.95
CA GLU A 369 6.27 -3.44 -20.98
C GLU A 369 4.95 -2.95 -20.39
N GLU A 370 4.56 -3.49 -19.25
CA GLU A 370 3.33 -3.12 -18.57
C GLU A 370 3.39 -1.70 -18.01
N LEU A 371 4.36 -1.38 -17.15
CA LEU A 371 4.42 -0.09 -16.46
C LEU A 371 4.76 1.06 -17.39
N HIS A 372 5.62 0.86 -18.39
CA HIS A 372 5.98 1.89 -19.35
C HIS A 372 4.82 2.24 -20.28
N SER A 373 3.91 1.30 -20.56
CA SER A 373 2.72 1.56 -21.38
C SER A 373 1.76 2.57 -20.74
N VAL A 374 1.77 2.68 -19.40
CA VAL A 374 0.87 3.55 -18.61
C VAL A 374 1.62 4.62 -17.82
N ARG A 375 2.87 4.89 -18.16
CA ARG A 375 3.85 5.68 -17.37
C ARG A 375 3.44 7.10 -17.01
N ASN A 376 2.53 7.70 -17.73
CA ASN A 376 2.07 9.08 -17.52
C ASN A 376 0.57 9.17 -17.11
N VAL A 377 -0.10 8.04 -16.91
CA VAL A 377 -1.57 8.06 -16.76
C VAL A 377 -1.99 8.81 -15.50
N HIS A 378 -1.35 8.60 -14.35
CA HIS A 378 -1.72 9.35 -13.14
C HIS A 378 -1.43 10.85 -13.31
N GLN A 379 -0.27 11.21 -13.83
CA GLN A 379 0.21 12.57 -13.94
C GLN A 379 -0.73 13.48 -14.77
N VAL A 380 -1.36 12.95 -15.82
CA VAL A 380 -2.27 13.76 -16.68
C VAL A 380 -3.57 14.15 -15.95
N PHE A 381 -3.93 13.47 -14.83
CA PHE A 381 -5.08 13.85 -14.01
C PHE A 381 -4.84 15.12 -13.16
N SER A 382 -3.61 15.62 -13.07
CA SER A 382 -3.32 16.92 -12.45
C SER A 382 -4.13 18.09 -13.06
N HIS A 383 -4.62 17.93 -14.29
CA HIS A 383 -5.48 18.86 -14.99
C HIS A 383 -6.99 18.63 -14.75
N GLY A 384 -7.35 17.71 -13.85
CA GLY A 384 -8.71 17.33 -13.51
C GLY A 384 -9.19 16.07 -14.24
N LEU A 385 -10.35 15.55 -13.80
CA LEU A 385 -10.85 14.23 -14.22
C LEU A 385 -11.13 14.14 -15.72
N VAL A 386 -11.80 15.11 -16.34
CA VAL A 386 -12.19 15.02 -17.77
C VAL A 386 -10.98 15.07 -18.71
N PRO A 387 -10.10 16.08 -18.62
CA PRO A 387 -8.87 16.09 -19.43
C PRO A 387 -7.98 14.87 -19.15
N GLY A 388 -7.88 14.47 -17.88
CA GLY A 388 -7.13 13.29 -17.47
C GLY A 388 -7.67 12.00 -18.10
N MET A 389 -8.97 11.78 -18.08
CA MET A 389 -9.60 10.61 -18.71
C MET A 389 -9.37 10.56 -20.22
N LEU A 390 -9.47 11.71 -20.92
CA LEU A 390 -9.20 11.76 -22.35
C LEU A 390 -7.74 11.42 -22.65
N ALA A 391 -6.80 12.06 -21.95
CA ALA A 391 -5.37 11.81 -22.12
C ALA A 391 -4.99 10.37 -21.74
N ALA A 392 -5.51 9.86 -20.63
CA ALA A 392 -5.31 8.48 -20.20
C ALA A 392 -5.90 7.48 -21.21
N GLY A 393 -7.10 7.77 -21.75
CA GLY A 393 -7.72 6.96 -22.80
C GLY A 393 -6.82 6.85 -24.03
N ILE A 394 -6.36 7.99 -24.58
CA ILE A 394 -5.42 7.99 -25.70
C ILE A 394 -4.13 7.23 -25.33
N GLY A 395 -3.59 7.46 -24.14
CA GLY A 395 -2.40 6.77 -23.65
C GLY A 395 -2.56 5.25 -23.60
N MET A 396 -3.70 4.76 -23.11
CA MET A 396 -4.00 3.33 -23.04
C MET A 396 -4.14 2.69 -24.44
N PHE A 397 -4.83 3.35 -25.38
CA PHE A 397 -4.98 2.83 -26.74
C PHE A 397 -3.68 2.86 -27.52
N THR A 398 -2.83 3.86 -27.32
CA THR A 398 -1.54 4.01 -28.01
C THR A 398 -0.36 3.35 -27.28
N LYS A 399 -0.62 2.65 -26.14
CA LYS A 399 0.41 2.10 -25.24
C LYS A 399 1.46 3.17 -24.84
N GLY A 400 1.00 4.40 -24.63
CA GLY A 400 1.82 5.53 -24.23
C GLY A 400 2.68 6.14 -25.34
N TRP A 401 2.51 5.75 -26.60
CA TRP A 401 3.33 6.23 -27.71
C TRP A 401 3.25 7.76 -27.93
N TRP A 402 2.11 8.37 -27.69
CA TRP A 402 1.87 9.78 -27.96
C TRP A 402 2.51 10.76 -26.94
N LEU A 403 2.78 10.28 -25.71
CA LEU A 403 3.41 11.06 -24.65
C LEU A 403 4.61 10.27 -24.09
N GLN A 404 5.77 10.45 -24.72
CA GLN A 404 6.98 9.69 -24.39
C GLN A 404 7.74 10.30 -23.22
N ASP A 405 7.78 11.64 -23.14
CA ASP A 405 8.44 12.36 -22.07
C ASP A 405 7.66 12.26 -20.76
N PRO A 406 8.34 12.29 -19.60
CA PRO A 406 7.68 12.31 -18.32
C PRO A 406 6.76 13.54 -18.18
N ALA A 407 5.45 13.32 -17.95
CA ALA A 407 4.57 14.41 -17.58
C ALA A 407 4.97 14.95 -16.20
N PRO A 408 4.99 16.29 -15.96
CA PRO A 408 5.41 16.85 -14.67
C PRO A 408 4.61 16.26 -13.50
N ALA A 409 5.31 15.95 -12.41
CA ALA A 409 4.71 15.48 -11.17
C ALA A 409 5.32 16.23 -9.98
N GLN A 410 4.52 16.42 -8.95
CA GLN A 410 4.90 16.95 -7.65
C GLN A 410 4.53 15.93 -6.57
N ALA A 411 5.22 15.95 -5.44
CA ALA A 411 4.86 15.09 -4.32
C ALA A 411 3.46 15.43 -3.78
N GLY A 412 2.72 14.41 -3.32
CA GLY A 412 1.32 14.60 -2.91
C GLY A 412 1.12 15.70 -1.87
N TYR A 413 1.99 15.79 -0.86
CA TYR A 413 1.92 16.83 0.18
C TYR A 413 2.12 18.25 -0.37
N GLU A 414 2.78 18.44 -1.50
CA GLU A 414 2.98 19.75 -2.14
C GLU A 414 1.71 20.25 -2.86
N HIS A 415 0.76 19.36 -3.13
CA HIS A 415 -0.52 19.71 -3.75
C HIS A 415 -1.52 20.31 -2.76
N ILE A 416 -1.42 19.97 -1.46
CA ILE A 416 -2.30 20.52 -0.43
C ILE A 416 -2.15 22.04 -0.39
N ARG A 417 -3.27 22.75 -0.59
CA ARG A 417 -3.31 24.21 -0.50
C ARG A 417 -3.63 24.66 0.92
N LYS A 418 -3.14 25.86 1.26
CA LYS A 418 -3.57 26.51 2.49
C LYS A 418 -5.08 26.77 2.43
N ILE A 419 -5.73 26.79 3.60
CA ILE A 419 -7.19 26.97 3.71
C ILE A 419 -7.65 28.24 3.01
N ASP A 420 -6.98 29.37 3.28
CA ASP A 420 -7.36 30.66 2.70
C ASP A 420 -7.22 30.67 1.18
N ASP A 421 -6.20 30.01 0.62
CA ASP A 421 -5.98 29.91 -0.82
C ASP A 421 -7.03 29.02 -1.49
N TYR A 422 -7.37 27.88 -0.87
CA TYR A 422 -8.34 26.95 -1.43
C TYR A 422 -9.77 27.47 -1.32
N TYR A 423 -10.16 28.00 -0.14
CA TYR A 423 -11.51 28.51 0.13
C TYR A 423 -11.67 30.00 -0.18
N ARG A 424 -10.65 30.66 -0.75
CA ARG A 424 -10.69 32.05 -1.25
C ARG A 424 -11.19 33.06 -0.22
N GLY A 425 -10.67 32.96 1.02
CA GLY A 425 -11.03 33.88 2.11
C GLY A 425 -12.36 33.58 2.81
N ALA A 426 -13.01 32.45 2.49
CA ALA A 426 -14.20 31.97 3.19
C ALA A 426 -13.91 30.58 3.84
N PRO A 427 -12.94 30.49 4.77
CA PRO A 427 -12.52 29.22 5.33
C PRO A 427 -13.65 28.58 6.15
N PRO A 428 -13.83 27.25 6.04
CA PRO A 428 -14.73 26.53 6.92
C PRO A 428 -14.18 26.49 8.35
N ASP A 429 -15.05 26.20 9.31
CA ASP A 429 -14.61 25.86 10.66
C ASP A 429 -13.77 24.57 10.62
N VAL A 430 -12.53 24.65 11.06
CA VAL A 430 -11.58 23.52 11.02
C VAL A 430 -11.92 22.39 11.99
N ASP A 431 -12.78 22.66 12.97
CA ASP A 431 -13.24 21.66 13.93
C ASP A 431 -14.51 20.92 13.45
N ILE A 432 -15.12 21.34 12.34
CA ILE A 432 -16.34 20.75 11.79
C ILE A 432 -16.06 20.10 10.42
N PRO A 433 -16.49 18.85 10.18
CA PRO A 433 -16.37 18.24 8.86
C PRO A 433 -17.16 19.07 7.81
N VAL A 434 -16.51 19.44 6.70
CA VAL A 434 -17.13 20.22 5.62
C VAL A 434 -18.31 19.49 4.98
N ARG A 435 -18.24 18.17 4.92
CA ARG A 435 -19.31 17.30 4.39
C ARG A 435 -19.53 16.13 5.36
N PRO A 436 -20.21 16.33 6.49
CA PRO A 436 -20.43 15.24 7.43
C PRO A 436 -21.27 14.13 6.81
N ALA A 437 -20.86 12.88 6.97
CA ALA A 437 -21.66 11.72 6.62
C ALA A 437 -22.56 11.35 7.82
N LYS A 438 -23.83 11.02 7.53
CA LYS A 438 -24.71 10.49 8.57
C LYS A 438 -24.23 9.08 8.94
N VAL A 439 -23.95 8.85 10.21
CA VAL A 439 -23.57 7.55 10.77
C VAL A 439 -24.81 6.86 11.32
N ASP A 440 -25.19 5.70 10.78
CA ASP A 440 -26.33 4.90 11.21
C ASP A 440 -25.94 3.58 11.91
N ARG A 441 -24.65 3.25 11.91
CA ARG A 441 -24.05 2.00 12.45
C ARG A 441 -24.63 0.72 11.86
N LYS A 442 -25.22 0.82 10.68
CA LYS A 442 -25.69 -0.29 9.85
C LYS A 442 -24.97 -0.34 8.52
N LEU A 443 -25.10 0.74 7.77
CA LEU A 443 -24.42 0.93 6.48
C LEU A 443 -23.18 1.83 6.63
N THR A 444 -23.26 2.83 7.49
CA THR A 444 -22.22 3.84 7.69
C THR A 444 -21.72 3.86 9.12
N PHE A 445 -20.40 4.05 9.28
CA PHE A 445 -19.71 3.95 10.56
C PHE A 445 -18.78 5.14 10.80
N ASP A 446 -18.56 5.47 12.07
CA ASP A 446 -17.49 6.38 12.49
C ASP A 446 -16.10 5.70 12.39
N LYS A 447 -15.03 6.52 12.43
CA LYS A 447 -13.66 6.01 12.32
C LYS A 447 -13.31 5.00 13.41
N LEU A 448 -13.74 5.21 14.66
CA LEU A 448 -13.42 4.33 15.78
C LEU A 448 -14.09 2.97 15.65
N THR A 449 -15.35 2.95 15.21
CA THR A 449 -16.04 1.70 14.88
C THR A 449 -15.30 0.94 13.78
N ASN A 450 -14.86 1.63 12.72
CA ASN A 450 -14.06 1.01 11.66
C ASN A 450 -12.71 0.49 12.18
N VAL A 451 -12.02 1.22 13.05
CA VAL A 451 -10.77 0.76 13.69
C VAL A 451 -10.97 -0.54 14.45
N HIS A 452 -12.07 -0.69 15.19
CA HIS A 452 -12.40 -1.93 15.87
C HIS A 452 -12.44 -3.12 14.89
N TYR A 453 -13.07 -2.95 13.73
CA TYR A 453 -13.14 -3.98 12.68
C TYR A 453 -11.82 -4.24 11.94
N SER A 454 -10.82 -3.37 12.10
CA SER A 454 -9.48 -3.63 11.56
C SER A 454 -8.70 -4.66 12.37
N GLY A 455 -9.18 -4.96 13.58
CA GLY A 455 -8.50 -5.84 14.52
C GLY A 455 -7.12 -5.33 14.94
N THR A 456 -6.83 -4.03 14.75
CA THR A 456 -5.52 -3.46 15.13
C THR A 456 -5.30 -3.59 16.63
N ARG A 457 -4.10 -4.02 16.98
CA ARG A 457 -3.67 -4.17 18.38
C ARG A 457 -2.22 -3.74 18.51
N HIS A 458 -2.01 -2.76 19.35
CA HIS A 458 -0.67 -2.32 19.75
C HIS A 458 -0.58 -2.38 21.27
N PRO A 459 0.53 -2.84 21.85
CA PRO A 459 0.80 -2.57 23.27
C PRO A 459 0.76 -1.06 23.51
N GLU A 460 -0.06 -0.60 24.46
CA GLU A 460 -0.16 0.84 24.74
C GLU A 460 1.09 1.38 25.46
N ASP A 461 1.80 0.48 26.11
CA ASP A 461 3.04 0.77 26.83
C ASP A 461 4.26 0.42 25.96
N GLN A 462 4.40 1.14 24.83
CA GLN A 462 5.57 1.14 23.95
C GLN A 462 5.81 2.55 23.40
N PRO A 463 7.03 2.87 22.94
CA PRO A 463 7.28 4.15 22.27
C PRO A 463 6.38 4.30 21.05
N SER A 464 5.85 5.50 20.82
CA SER A 464 5.04 5.78 19.63
C SER A 464 5.84 5.46 18.37
N HIS A 465 5.23 4.69 17.48
CA HIS A 465 5.76 4.43 16.14
C HIS A 465 5.43 5.54 15.13
N LEU A 466 4.73 6.58 15.60
CA LEU A 466 4.42 7.79 14.85
C LEU A 466 5.23 8.92 15.50
N ILE A 467 6.38 9.21 14.91
CA ILE A 467 7.30 10.23 15.40
C ILE A 467 6.88 11.55 14.77
N VAL A 468 6.52 12.53 15.62
CA VAL A 468 6.23 13.90 15.20
C VAL A 468 7.35 14.79 15.69
N HIS A 469 8.15 15.31 14.75
CA HIS A 469 9.38 16.04 15.08
C HIS A 469 9.13 17.43 15.67
N ASP A 470 7.97 18.05 15.37
CA ASP A 470 7.59 19.37 15.89
C ASP A 470 6.08 19.38 16.17
N THR A 471 5.71 19.22 17.44
CA THR A 471 4.31 19.27 17.87
C THR A 471 3.79 20.70 18.11
N ASP A 472 4.67 21.69 18.27
CA ASP A 472 4.27 23.07 18.54
C ASP A 472 3.62 23.72 17.33
N ILE A 473 4.07 23.34 16.12
CA ILE A 473 3.47 23.79 14.87
C ILE A 473 2.00 23.35 14.74
N CYS A 474 1.62 22.21 15.35
CA CYS A 474 0.26 21.66 15.23
C CYS A 474 -0.80 22.57 15.85
N ALA A 475 -0.49 23.21 16.98
CA ALA A 475 -1.41 24.13 17.66
C ALA A 475 -1.40 25.55 17.08
N THR A 476 -0.44 25.87 16.23
CA THR A 476 -0.18 27.22 15.72
C THR A 476 -0.33 27.24 14.18
N ARG A 477 0.78 27.24 13.50
CA ARG A 477 0.88 27.44 12.05
C ARG A 477 0.13 26.38 11.24
N CYS A 478 0.26 25.09 11.58
CA CYS A 478 -0.44 24.02 10.87
C CYS A 478 -1.96 24.16 11.00
N ARG A 479 -2.44 24.54 12.21
CA ARG A 479 -3.88 24.76 12.43
C ARG A 479 -4.39 25.94 11.59
N SER A 480 -3.69 27.05 11.56
CA SER A 480 -4.14 28.22 10.78
C SER A 480 -4.00 28.04 9.28
N GLU A 481 -2.91 27.40 8.80
CA GLU A 481 -2.65 27.26 7.38
C GLU A 481 -3.42 26.07 6.74
N TYR A 482 -3.52 24.93 7.43
CA TYR A 482 -4.07 23.69 6.86
C TYR A 482 -5.16 23.03 7.71
N GLY A 483 -5.52 23.58 8.88
CA GLY A 483 -6.56 23.04 9.76
C GLY A 483 -6.22 21.66 10.34
N ASN A 484 -4.94 21.34 10.55
CA ASN A 484 -4.49 20.03 11.02
C ASN A 484 -4.99 18.87 10.15
N PRO A 485 -4.56 18.75 8.90
CA PRO A 485 -5.12 17.78 7.94
C PRO A 485 -4.94 16.33 8.40
N CYS A 486 -3.97 16.04 9.28
CA CYS A 486 -3.75 14.71 9.87
C CYS A 486 -4.99 14.17 10.62
N THR A 487 -5.83 15.04 11.20
CA THR A 487 -7.09 14.65 11.86
C THR A 487 -8.13 14.12 10.87
N ARG A 488 -7.98 14.44 9.57
CA ARG A 488 -8.91 14.07 8.49
C ARG A 488 -8.39 12.96 7.63
N PHE A 489 -7.18 13.11 7.07
CA PHE A 489 -6.63 12.10 6.17
C PHE A 489 -6.31 10.77 6.88
N CYS A 490 -6.16 10.76 8.21
CA CYS A 490 -6.02 9.52 8.95
C CYS A 490 -7.36 8.76 8.96
N PRO A 491 -7.42 7.54 8.39
CA PRO A 491 -8.65 6.74 8.35
C PRO A 491 -8.94 6.01 9.67
N ALA A 492 -8.07 6.20 10.68
CA ALA A 492 -8.08 5.43 11.93
C ALA A 492 -8.14 6.31 13.20
N ASN A 493 -8.46 7.59 13.07
CA ASN A 493 -8.59 8.51 14.21
C ASN A 493 -7.38 8.49 15.17
N VAL A 494 -6.17 8.52 14.58
CA VAL A 494 -4.92 8.51 15.34
C VAL A 494 -4.61 9.91 15.91
N TYR A 495 -4.89 10.96 15.14
CA TYR A 495 -4.54 12.34 15.46
C TYR A 495 -5.79 13.13 15.87
N GLU A 496 -5.74 13.78 17.02
CA GLU A 496 -6.82 14.61 17.54
C GLU A 496 -6.25 15.91 18.14
N MET A 497 -6.95 17.02 17.91
CA MET A 497 -6.65 18.29 18.57
C MET A 497 -7.51 18.41 19.82
N VAL A 498 -6.90 18.21 20.99
CA VAL A 498 -7.58 18.27 22.29
C VAL A 498 -7.31 19.56 23.02
N ASP A 499 -8.20 19.94 23.94
CA ASP A 499 -8.01 21.12 24.80
C ASP A 499 -6.83 20.91 25.76
N ALA A 500 -5.94 21.88 25.80
CA ALA A 500 -4.78 21.90 26.70
C ALA A 500 -4.99 22.86 27.90
N GLY A 501 -6.17 23.44 28.04
CA GLY A 501 -6.49 24.51 28.98
C GLY A 501 -6.26 25.91 28.37
N ASP A 502 -6.82 26.94 29.00
CA ASP A 502 -6.71 28.36 28.61
C ASP A 502 -7.01 28.64 27.12
N GLY A 503 -7.94 27.88 26.52
CA GLY A 503 -8.31 28.01 25.11
C GLY A 503 -7.24 27.52 24.11
N LYS A 504 -6.19 26.89 24.59
CA LYS A 504 -5.12 26.30 23.76
C LYS A 504 -5.49 24.87 23.34
N LYS A 505 -5.03 24.49 22.16
CA LYS A 505 -5.14 23.11 21.64
C LYS A 505 -3.76 22.46 21.67
N LYS A 506 -3.73 21.14 21.82
CA LYS A 506 -2.53 20.32 21.63
C LYS A 506 -2.85 19.09 20.79
N LEU A 507 -1.84 18.58 20.08
CA LEU A 507 -1.96 17.32 19.36
C LEU A 507 -1.94 16.15 20.34
N GLN A 508 -2.94 15.28 20.27
CA GLN A 508 -2.97 13.96 20.89
C GLN A 508 -2.77 12.90 19.82
N ILE A 509 -1.90 11.92 20.09
CA ILE A 509 -1.58 10.82 19.18
C ILE A 509 -2.05 9.50 19.81
N ASN A 510 -3.11 8.91 19.25
CA ASN A 510 -3.66 7.62 19.67
C ASN A 510 -3.01 6.50 18.82
N ALA A 511 -1.72 6.23 19.07
CA ALA A 511 -0.93 5.31 18.23
C ALA A 511 -1.50 3.88 18.20
N SER A 512 -2.23 3.45 19.25
CA SER A 512 -2.91 2.14 19.31
C SER A 512 -3.98 1.96 18.22
N ASN A 513 -4.56 3.05 17.70
CA ASN A 513 -5.53 3.00 16.61
C ASN A 513 -4.90 2.81 15.23
N CYS A 514 -3.58 2.92 15.11
CA CYS A 514 -2.90 2.94 13.82
C CYS A 514 -3.09 1.64 13.04
N VAL A 515 -3.56 1.74 11.80
CA VAL A 515 -3.75 0.62 10.86
C VAL A 515 -2.61 0.49 9.84
N HIS A 516 -1.48 1.13 10.09
CA HIS A 516 -0.26 1.09 9.26
C HIS A 516 -0.47 1.51 7.80
N CYS A 517 -1.41 2.42 7.52
CA CYS A 517 -1.68 2.89 6.16
C CYS A 517 -0.58 3.82 5.61
N LYS A 518 0.17 4.49 6.49
CA LYS A 518 1.28 5.43 6.18
C LYS A 518 0.85 6.74 5.50
N THR A 519 -0.42 7.05 5.44
CA THR A 519 -0.91 8.30 4.85
C THR A 519 -0.29 9.53 5.51
N CYS A 520 -0.05 9.49 6.83
CA CYS A 520 0.53 10.61 7.57
C CYS A 520 1.99 10.89 7.16
N ASP A 521 2.80 9.87 6.98
CA ASP A 521 4.19 9.96 6.49
C ASP A 521 4.27 10.46 5.02
N ILE A 522 3.16 10.33 4.26
CA ILE A 522 3.07 10.76 2.87
C ILE A 522 2.52 12.18 2.74
N MET A 523 1.47 12.51 3.51
CA MET A 523 0.61 13.68 3.26
C MET A 523 0.80 14.83 4.22
N ASP A 524 1.65 14.69 5.24
CA ASP A 524 1.91 15.82 6.13
C ASP A 524 2.56 16.99 5.37
N PRO A 525 1.92 18.17 5.30
CA PRO A 525 2.42 19.29 4.50
C PRO A 525 3.76 19.87 4.97
N TYR A 526 4.14 19.59 6.20
CA TYR A 526 5.42 20.01 6.75
C TYR A 526 6.45 18.88 6.82
N GLN A 527 6.06 17.64 6.44
CA GLN A 527 6.89 16.43 6.47
C GLN A 527 7.55 16.21 7.84
N ILE A 528 6.82 16.48 8.93
CA ILE A 528 7.28 16.29 10.31
C ILE A 528 6.81 14.97 10.93
N ILE A 529 6.04 14.16 10.21
CA ILE A 529 5.55 12.87 10.69
C ILE A 529 6.32 11.74 10.01
N ASP A 530 7.08 10.99 10.80
CA ASP A 530 7.73 9.76 10.36
C ASP A 530 7.00 8.54 10.93
N TRP A 531 6.60 7.62 10.06
CA TRP A 531 6.14 6.29 10.46
C TRP A 531 7.35 5.35 10.55
N VAL A 532 7.53 4.73 11.72
CA VAL A 532 8.53 3.67 11.94
C VAL A 532 7.83 2.38 12.39
N PRO A 533 8.43 1.19 12.21
CA PRO A 533 7.80 -0.05 12.70
C PRO A 533 7.57 0.03 14.22
N PRO A 534 6.40 -0.35 14.75
CA PRO A 534 6.22 -0.59 16.19
C PRO A 534 7.00 -1.82 16.66
N GLU A 535 6.91 -2.15 17.94
CA GLU A 535 7.36 -3.46 18.44
C GLU A 535 6.71 -4.61 17.62
N GLY A 536 7.41 -5.73 17.52
CA GLY A 536 7.01 -6.85 16.69
C GLY A 536 5.67 -7.46 17.08
N GLY A 537 4.93 -7.93 16.07
CA GLY A 537 3.64 -8.59 16.23
C GLY A 537 2.43 -7.67 16.41
N GLY A 538 2.65 -6.36 16.68
CA GLY A 538 1.58 -5.35 16.78
C GLY A 538 1.07 -4.91 15.40
N GLY A 539 -0.13 -4.30 15.38
CA GLY A 539 -0.75 -3.72 14.18
C GLY A 539 -2.09 -4.33 13.79
N PRO A 540 -2.58 -4.02 12.59
CA PRO A 540 -3.86 -4.50 12.09
C PRO A 540 -3.86 -6.02 11.88
N GLN A 541 -5.06 -6.61 11.92
CA GLN A 541 -5.27 -8.04 11.69
C GLN A 541 -6.30 -8.20 10.57
N TYR A 542 -5.79 -8.18 9.33
CA TYR A 542 -6.60 -8.18 8.12
C TYR A 542 -7.03 -9.58 7.68
N GLU A 543 -7.58 -10.36 8.62
CA GLU A 543 -8.05 -11.70 8.34
C GLU A 543 -9.15 -11.71 7.28
N GLY A 544 -8.95 -12.48 6.20
CA GLY A 544 -9.92 -12.61 5.10
C GLY A 544 -9.90 -11.46 4.08
N MET A 545 -9.09 -10.42 4.29
CA MET A 545 -9.02 -9.21 3.45
C MET A 545 -8.16 -9.38 2.20
#